data_52eb8e9308434111cf4a8b58027fd224
#
_entry.id   52eb8e9308434111cf4a8b58027fd224
#
_cell.length_a   1.000
_cell.length_b   1.000
_cell.length_c   1.000
_cell.angle_alpha   90.00
_cell.angle_beta   90.00
_cell.angle_gamma   90.00
#
_symmetry.space_group_name_H-M   'P 1'
#
loop_
_entity.id
_entity.type
_entity.pdbx_description
1 polymer ?
#
loop_
_entity_poly.entity_id
_entity_poly.type
_entity_poly.pdbx_seq_one_letter_code
_entity_poly.pdbx_strand_id
1 'polypeptide(L)'
;GESTTTNSLTAFGTDGFSVGANNRVNQNTNNIVSWNWKEQAGVFDIVSYTGNGSNRTIAHNLGVVPKMMIVKRRDASASWFVYHVANGNGNVMKLDNTEAVSAYAEYWNATTPTSSVFSLGTAATANVDGGTFIAYLFGDSSISKMGSYTANANVNGTFVFTGHKPAFLLIKNTSQATDWIMYDNKR
;
A
#
# COMPACT_ATOMS: atom_id res chain seq x y z
N GLY A 1 -9.92 -11.38 -9.10
CA GLY A 1 -9.57 -10.20 -9.90
C GLY A 1 -10.29 -8.97 -9.40
N GLU A 2 -9.77 -7.79 -9.68
CA GLU A 2 -10.58 -6.59 -9.53
C GLU A 2 -11.69 -6.66 -10.58
N SER A 3 -12.92 -6.59 -10.14
CA SER A 3 -14.05 -6.38 -11.07
C SER A 3 -14.30 -4.88 -11.13
N THR A 4 -14.24 -4.30 -12.32
CA THR A 4 -14.79 -2.97 -12.57
C THR A 4 -16.30 -3.07 -12.38
N THR A 5 -16.80 -2.55 -11.28
CA THR A 5 -18.25 -2.43 -11.07
C THR A 5 -18.70 -1.09 -11.66
N THR A 6 -19.60 -1.15 -12.63
CA THR A 6 -20.30 0.04 -13.13
C THR A 6 -21.11 0.67 -11.99
N ASN A 7 -21.23 2.00 -11.99
CA ASN A 7 -22.00 2.76 -11.00
C ASN A 7 -21.52 2.66 -9.54
N SER A 8 -20.25 2.35 -9.29
CA SER A 8 -19.65 2.46 -7.95
C SER A 8 -19.09 3.85 -7.72
N LEU A 9 -17.95 4.18 -8.32
CA LEU A 9 -17.40 5.52 -8.35
C LEU A 9 -17.77 6.16 -9.69
N THR A 10 -18.34 7.35 -9.68
CA THR A 10 -18.78 8.05 -10.89
C THR A 10 -17.92 9.26 -11.24
N ALA A 11 -17.31 9.90 -10.25
CA ALA A 11 -16.39 11.02 -10.47
C ALA A 11 -15.45 11.24 -9.29
N PHE A 12 -14.23 11.74 -9.59
CA PHE A 12 -13.40 12.48 -8.65
C PHE A 12 -13.62 13.98 -8.89
N GLY A 13 -14.05 14.71 -7.87
CA GLY A 13 -14.22 16.16 -7.89
C GLY A 13 -12.97 16.89 -7.38
N THR A 14 -13.06 18.20 -7.28
CA THR A 14 -11.97 19.05 -6.76
C THR A 14 -11.76 18.89 -5.24
N ASP A 15 -12.81 18.51 -4.53
CA ASP A 15 -12.88 18.47 -3.05
C ASP A 15 -13.57 17.20 -2.52
N GLY A 16 -13.81 16.21 -3.37
CA GLY A 16 -14.45 14.96 -2.99
C GLY A 16 -14.62 13.99 -4.16
N PHE A 17 -15.50 13.02 -3.99
CA PHE A 17 -15.85 12.04 -5.02
C PHE A 17 -17.35 11.76 -5.03
N SER A 18 -17.86 11.27 -6.16
CA SER A 18 -19.26 10.89 -6.32
C SER A 18 -19.40 9.38 -6.49
N VAL A 19 -20.37 8.79 -5.83
CA VAL A 19 -20.72 7.38 -5.97
C VAL A 19 -22.06 7.21 -6.69
N GLY A 20 -22.19 6.12 -7.43
CA GLY A 20 -23.41 5.73 -8.11
C GLY A 20 -24.29 4.82 -7.26
N ALA A 21 -25.22 4.12 -7.92
CA ALA A 21 -26.24 3.30 -7.27
C ALA A 21 -25.79 1.87 -6.87
N ASN A 22 -24.48 1.59 -6.88
CA ASN A 22 -23.97 0.26 -6.51
C ASN A 22 -24.10 0.04 -5.01
N ASN A 23 -24.83 -1.00 -4.58
CA ASN A 23 -25.08 -1.30 -3.18
C ASN A 23 -23.83 -1.56 -2.33
N ARG A 24 -22.69 -1.88 -2.93
CA ARG A 24 -21.42 -2.07 -2.18
C ARG A 24 -20.85 -0.76 -1.65
N VAL A 25 -21.18 0.38 -2.27
CA VAL A 25 -20.65 1.70 -1.92
C VAL A 25 -21.73 2.73 -1.62
N ASN A 26 -23.00 2.42 -1.89
CA ASN A 26 -24.13 3.34 -1.71
C ASN A 26 -25.45 2.60 -1.45
N GLN A 27 -25.46 1.63 -0.54
CA GLN A 27 -26.69 0.98 -0.12
C GLN A 27 -27.47 1.89 0.84
N ASN A 28 -28.77 2.05 0.58
CA ASN A 28 -29.64 2.85 1.44
C ASN A 28 -29.57 2.39 2.92
N THR A 29 -29.49 3.34 3.83
CA THR A 29 -29.40 3.15 5.29
C THR A 29 -28.09 2.54 5.82
N ASN A 30 -27.14 2.12 4.97
CA ASN A 30 -25.87 1.58 5.43
C ASN A 30 -24.86 2.71 5.72
N ASN A 31 -24.09 2.53 6.78
CA ASN A 31 -22.92 3.37 7.06
C ASN A 31 -21.74 2.86 6.26
N ILE A 32 -21.13 3.74 5.47
CA ILE A 32 -19.97 3.45 4.63
C ILE A 32 -18.81 4.33 5.10
N VAL A 33 -17.62 3.77 5.20
CA VAL A 33 -16.39 4.50 5.48
C VAL A 33 -15.49 4.52 4.25
N SER A 34 -14.78 5.61 4.04
CA SER A 34 -13.77 5.74 2.99
C SER A 34 -12.48 6.33 3.53
N TRP A 35 -11.35 5.94 2.95
CA TRP A 35 -10.04 6.52 3.22
C TRP A 35 -9.58 7.25 1.97
N ASN A 36 -9.21 8.51 2.14
CA ASN A 36 -8.93 9.39 1.02
C ASN A 36 -7.54 9.99 1.16
N TRP A 37 -6.70 9.78 0.16
CA TRP A 37 -5.38 10.39 0.03
C TRP A 37 -5.34 11.24 -1.22
N LYS A 38 -4.73 12.41 -1.11
CA LYS A 38 -4.38 13.24 -2.24
C LYS A 38 -2.95 12.93 -2.65
N GLU A 39 -2.69 12.80 -3.94
CA GLU A 39 -1.32 12.79 -4.45
C GLU A 39 -0.60 14.07 -4.03
N GLN A 40 0.53 13.90 -3.38
CA GLN A 40 1.36 14.99 -2.88
C GLN A 40 2.82 14.55 -2.80
N ALA A 41 3.69 15.31 -3.43
CA ALA A 41 5.14 15.07 -3.35
C ALA A 41 5.60 14.94 -1.89
N GLY A 42 6.45 13.96 -1.63
CA GLY A 42 6.95 13.61 -0.31
C GLY A 42 5.99 12.79 0.56
N VAL A 43 4.71 12.66 0.21
CA VAL A 43 3.70 12.01 1.03
C VAL A 43 3.12 10.77 0.37
N PHE A 44 2.52 10.93 -0.80
CA PHE A 44 1.75 9.89 -1.48
C PHE A 44 1.75 10.08 -2.99
N ASP A 45 1.96 8.98 -3.74
CA ASP A 45 1.90 8.95 -5.20
C ASP A 45 1.24 7.64 -5.68
N ILE A 46 0.62 7.67 -6.85
CA ILE A 46 -0.02 6.51 -7.48
C ILE A 46 0.54 6.33 -8.89
N VAL A 47 1.00 5.13 -9.20
CA VAL A 47 1.53 4.80 -10.52
C VAL A 47 0.83 3.58 -11.10
N SER A 48 0.31 3.70 -12.31
CA SER A 48 -0.16 2.56 -13.10
C SER A 48 0.91 2.12 -14.09
N TYR A 49 1.07 0.81 -14.29
CA TYR A 49 2.02 0.27 -15.25
C TYR A 49 1.54 -1.05 -15.87
N THR A 50 2.11 -1.38 -17.03
CA THR A 50 1.98 -2.70 -17.65
C THR A 50 3.24 -3.51 -17.39
N GLY A 51 3.12 -4.73 -16.92
CA GLY A 51 4.23 -5.65 -16.66
C GLY A 51 4.92 -6.08 -17.96
N ASN A 52 6.16 -6.54 -17.85
CA ASN A 52 6.95 -7.05 -18.99
C ASN A 52 7.65 -8.39 -18.70
N GLY A 53 7.38 -9.01 -17.55
CA GLY A 53 7.95 -10.30 -17.14
C GLY A 53 9.44 -10.30 -16.83
N SER A 54 10.12 -9.14 -16.91
CA SER A 54 11.57 -9.02 -16.74
C SER A 54 11.93 -7.96 -15.70
N ASN A 55 13.14 -8.06 -15.15
CA ASN A 55 13.65 -7.04 -14.23
C ASN A 55 13.60 -5.66 -14.87
N ARG A 56 13.03 -4.68 -14.16
CA ARG A 56 12.84 -3.32 -14.65
C ARG A 56 12.69 -2.31 -13.53
N THR A 57 12.71 -1.04 -13.88
CA THR A 57 12.33 0.07 -13.02
C THR A 57 11.03 0.72 -13.49
N ILE A 58 10.27 1.23 -12.56
CA ILE A 58 9.06 2.04 -12.78
C ILE A 58 9.30 3.42 -12.20
N ALA A 59 9.10 4.45 -13.02
CA ALA A 59 9.21 5.84 -12.60
C ALA A 59 8.03 6.25 -11.70
N HIS A 60 8.27 7.17 -10.77
CA HIS A 60 7.25 7.76 -9.91
C HIS A 60 7.56 9.24 -9.61
N ASN A 61 6.54 9.98 -9.14
CA ASN A 61 6.62 11.41 -8.85
C ASN A 61 6.59 11.72 -7.34
N LEU A 62 6.79 10.73 -6.48
CA LEU A 62 6.80 10.93 -5.03
C LEU A 62 7.87 11.95 -4.59
N GLY A 63 8.99 12.05 -5.33
CA GLY A 63 10.08 13.00 -5.07
C GLY A 63 10.98 12.65 -3.89
N VAL A 64 10.63 11.62 -3.12
CA VAL A 64 11.42 11.03 -2.02
C VAL A 64 11.46 9.51 -2.17
N VAL A 65 12.39 8.85 -1.46
CA VAL A 65 12.45 7.38 -1.44
C VAL A 65 11.19 6.82 -0.78
N PRO A 66 10.40 5.98 -1.47
CA PRO A 66 9.25 5.32 -0.86
C PRO A 66 9.66 4.50 0.36
N LYS A 67 8.95 4.68 1.46
CA LYS A 67 9.13 3.89 2.69
C LYS A 67 8.18 2.69 2.76
N MET A 68 7.03 2.81 2.10
CA MET A 68 6.08 1.72 1.89
C MET A 68 5.53 1.81 0.46
N MET A 69 5.34 0.66 -0.18
CA MET A 69 4.66 0.56 -1.47
C MET A 69 3.65 -0.58 -1.41
N ILE A 70 2.51 -0.39 -2.04
CA ILE A 70 1.49 -1.44 -2.20
C ILE A 70 1.27 -1.63 -3.69
N VAL A 71 1.50 -2.85 -4.20
CA VAL A 71 1.30 -3.20 -5.60
C VAL A 71 0.14 -4.16 -5.74
N LYS A 72 -0.76 -3.86 -6.69
CA LYS A 72 -1.94 -4.67 -6.98
C LYS A 72 -2.05 -4.93 -8.48
N ARG A 73 -2.22 -6.20 -8.84
CA ARG A 73 -2.61 -6.61 -10.20
C ARG A 73 -4.10 -6.33 -10.42
N ARG A 74 -4.45 -5.70 -11.56
CA ARG A 74 -5.80 -5.22 -11.87
C ARG A 74 -6.59 -6.17 -12.78
N ASP A 75 -5.93 -6.86 -13.69
CA ASP A 75 -6.53 -7.70 -14.73
C ASP A 75 -6.73 -9.16 -14.30
N ALA A 76 -6.19 -9.57 -13.15
CA ALA A 76 -6.34 -10.93 -12.62
C ALA A 76 -6.38 -10.93 -11.09
N SER A 77 -6.81 -12.05 -10.51
CA SER A 77 -6.79 -12.24 -9.06
C SER A 77 -5.34 -12.39 -8.58
N ALA A 78 -4.95 -11.55 -7.63
CA ALA A 78 -3.67 -11.58 -6.95
C ALA A 78 -3.79 -10.89 -5.59
N SER A 79 -2.90 -11.18 -4.67
CA SER A 79 -2.80 -10.45 -3.40
C SER A 79 -2.35 -9.01 -3.61
N TRP A 80 -2.50 -8.19 -2.58
CA TRP A 80 -1.94 -6.84 -2.47
C TRP A 80 -0.56 -6.96 -1.86
N PHE A 81 0.48 -6.81 -2.65
CA PHE A 81 1.87 -7.00 -2.22
C PHE A 81 2.45 -5.72 -1.64
N VAL A 82 3.07 -5.84 -0.47
CA VAL A 82 3.58 -4.70 0.29
C VAL A 82 5.09 -4.78 0.43
N TYR A 83 5.78 -3.73 -0.04
CA TYR A 83 7.14 -3.38 0.35
C TYR A 83 7.09 -2.48 1.58
N HIS A 84 8.00 -2.71 2.53
CA HIS A 84 8.22 -1.81 3.65
C HIS A 84 9.71 -1.70 3.93
N VAL A 85 10.21 -0.48 4.10
CA VAL A 85 11.64 -0.20 4.27
C VAL A 85 12.30 -0.99 5.40
N ALA A 86 11.58 -1.22 6.51
CA ALA A 86 12.09 -1.98 7.65
C ALA A 86 12.30 -3.47 7.38
N ASN A 87 11.60 -4.03 6.39
CA ASN A 87 11.76 -5.43 5.99
C ASN A 87 12.78 -5.60 4.85
N GLY A 88 13.16 -4.49 4.20
CA GLY A 88 14.11 -4.49 3.09
C GLY A 88 13.53 -4.99 1.77
N ASN A 89 14.35 -4.92 0.74
CA ASN A 89 13.99 -5.16 -0.66
C ASN A 89 14.04 -6.64 -1.09
N GLY A 90 14.45 -7.54 -0.23
CA GLY A 90 14.40 -8.99 -0.43
C GLY A 90 13.12 -9.64 0.12
N ASN A 91 12.23 -8.84 0.69
CA ASN A 91 11.06 -9.34 1.42
C ASN A 91 9.76 -8.69 0.93
N VAL A 92 8.65 -9.42 1.15
CA VAL A 92 7.31 -8.97 0.79
C VAL A 92 6.32 -9.33 1.90
N MET A 93 5.31 -8.51 2.08
CA MET A 93 4.11 -8.80 2.86
C MET A 93 2.88 -8.80 1.94
N LYS A 94 1.76 -9.29 2.44
CA LYS A 94 0.45 -9.22 1.78
C LYS A 94 -0.52 -8.48 2.68
N LEU A 95 -1.23 -7.51 2.12
CA LEU A 95 -2.20 -6.69 2.87
C LEU A 95 -3.52 -7.45 3.13
N ASP A 96 -3.85 -8.38 2.26
CA ASP A 96 -5.13 -9.09 2.20
C ASP A 96 -5.11 -10.46 2.89
N ASN A 97 -4.06 -10.77 3.65
CA ASN A 97 -3.99 -12.00 4.44
C ASN A 97 -3.16 -11.82 5.73
N THR A 98 -3.09 -12.90 6.52
CA THR A 98 -2.43 -12.91 7.82
C THR A 98 -0.95 -13.31 7.77
N GLU A 99 -0.40 -13.68 6.62
CA GLU A 99 0.98 -14.18 6.51
C GLU A 99 1.98 -13.19 7.13
N ALA A 100 3.01 -13.74 7.77
CA ALA A 100 4.19 -12.99 8.19
C ALA A 100 4.98 -12.51 6.96
N VAL A 101 6.03 -11.70 7.18
CA VAL A 101 6.93 -11.32 6.09
C VAL A 101 7.57 -12.56 5.47
N SER A 102 7.67 -12.57 4.14
CA SER A 102 8.23 -13.68 3.37
C SER A 102 9.39 -13.19 2.50
N ALA A 103 10.44 -14.02 2.38
CA ALA A 103 11.62 -13.73 1.56
C ALA A 103 11.33 -14.07 0.10
N TYR A 104 11.10 -13.05 -0.72
CA TYR A 104 10.84 -13.15 -2.15
C TYR A 104 11.50 -11.96 -2.88
N ALA A 105 12.79 -12.09 -3.17
CA ALA A 105 13.58 -11.03 -3.80
C ALA A 105 13.09 -10.65 -5.20
N GLU A 106 12.40 -11.56 -5.89
CA GLU A 106 11.87 -11.38 -7.24
C GLU A 106 10.73 -10.35 -7.33
N TYR A 107 10.14 -9.92 -6.22
CA TYR A 107 9.14 -8.84 -6.26
C TYR A 107 9.80 -7.48 -6.53
N TRP A 108 10.83 -7.14 -5.78
CA TRP A 108 11.50 -5.83 -5.82
C TRP A 108 12.88 -5.89 -6.45
N ASN A 109 13.22 -7.02 -7.12
CA ASN A 109 14.54 -7.26 -7.72
C ASN A 109 15.70 -7.04 -6.73
N ALA A 110 15.49 -7.34 -5.45
CA ALA A 110 16.44 -7.07 -4.36
C ALA A 110 17.06 -5.65 -4.42
N THR A 111 16.33 -4.68 -4.95
CA THR A 111 16.83 -3.32 -5.21
C THR A 111 16.03 -2.30 -4.41
N THR A 112 16.74 -1.47 -3.63
CA THR A 112 16.12 -0.39 -2.86
C THR A 112 15.55 0.68 -3.80
N PRO A 113 14.31 1.15 -3.60
CA PRO A 113 13.74 2.26 -4.34
C PRO A 113 14.60 3.54 -4.21
N THR A 114 14.55 4.39 -5.22
CA THR A 114 15.14 5.74 -5.21
C THR A 114 14.04 6.80 -5.05
N SER A 115 14.39 8.08 -5.13
CA SER A 115 13.42 9.18 -5.12
C SER A 115 12.64 9.34 -6.42
N SER A 116 12.96 8.56 -7.46
CA SER A 116 12.36 8.68 -8.80
C SER A 116 11.92 7.37 -9.43
N VAL A 117 12.43 6.22 -8.94
CA VAL A 117 12.06 4.90 -9.47
C VAL A 117 11.99 3.86 -8.36
N PHE A 118 11.14 2.85 -8.54
CA PHE A 118 11.22 1.58 -7.82
C PHE A 118 11.48 0.43 -8.80
N SER A 119 12.07 -0.65 -8.29
CA SER A 119 12.43 -1.82 -9.10
C SER A 119 11.39 -2.92 -8.96
N LEU A 120 11.18 -3.64 -10.05
CA LEU A 120 10.40 -4.87 -10.11
C LEU A 120 11.28 -5.99 -10.65
N GLY A 121 11.12 -7.16 -10.09
CA GLY A 121 11.73 -8.40 -10.58
C GLY A 121 10.77 -9.18 -11.48
N THR A 122 10.92 -10.49 -11.47
CA THR A 122 10.21 -11.42 -12.36
C THR A 122 8.93 -12.01 -11.75
N ALA A 123 8.54 -11.60 -10.53
CA ALA A 123 7.34 -12.10 -9.88
C ALA A 123 6.09 -11.85 -10.74
N ALA A 124 5.47 -12.92 -11.26
CA ALA A 124 4.33 -12.82 -12.18
C ALA A 124 3.13 -12.07 -11.59
N THR A 125 2.95 -12.11 -10.28
CA THR A 125 1.86 -11.41 -9.59
C THR A 125 2.10 -9.90 -9.42
N ALA A 126 3.31 -9.41 -9.73
CA ALA A 126 3.69 -7.98 -9.70
C ALA A 126 4.17 -7.46 -11.05
N ASN A 127 4.59 -8.32 -12.00
CA ASN A 127 5.22 -7.87 -13.26
C ASN A 127 5.05 -8.85 -14.43
N VAL A 128 4.01 -9.69 -14.49
CA VAL A 128 3.78 -10.56 -15.66
C VAL A 128 3.64 -9.73 -16.94
N ASP A 129 4.18 -10.26 -18.04
CA ASP A 129 4.10 -9.61 -19.35
C ASP A 129 2.65 -9.36 -19.77
N GLY A 130 2.37 -8.13 -20.23
CA GLY A 130 1.04 -7.66 -20.60
C GLY A 130 0.05 -7.44 -19.44
N GLY A 131 0.36 -7.87 -18.22
CA GLY A 131 -0.49 -7.66 -17.04
C GLY A 131 -0.58 -6.17 -16.64
N THR A 132 -1.73 -5.73 -16.15
CA THR A 132 -1.92 -4.35 -15.71
C THR A 132 -1.87 -4.24 -14.19
N PHE A 133 -1.16 -3.23 -13.70
CA PHE A 133 -0.87 -3.05 -12.28
C PHE A 133 -1.09 -1.60 -11.82
N ILE A 134 -1.25 -1.44 -10.51
CA ILE A 134 -1.22 -0.16 -9.84
C ILE A 134 -0.29 -0.26 -8.62
N ALA A 135 0.50 0.78 -8.38
CA ALA A 135 1.36 0.94 -7.22
C ALA A 135 0.97 2.18 -6.44
N TYR A 136 0.80 2.04 -5.14
CA TYR A 136 0.60 3.12 -4.18
C TYR A 136 1.90 3.30 -3.42
N LEU A 137 2.47 4.50 -3.43
CA LEU A 137 3.76 4.82 -2.84
C LEU A 137 3.58 5.82 -1.71
N PHE A 138 4.20 5.53 -0.57
CA PHE A 138 4.12 6.36 0.62
C PHE A 138 5.50 6.80 1.07
N GLY A 139 5.66 8.11 1.31
CA GLY A 139 6.87 8.73 1.83
C GLY A 139 6.75 9.10 3.31
N ASP A 140 7.90 9.30 3.96
CA ASP A 140 7.95 9.94 5.27
C ASP A 140 7.85 11.46 5.11
N SER A 141 7.00 12.08 5.94
CA SER A 141 6.78 13.52 5.94
C SER A 141 6.37 14.01 7.34
N SER A 142 6.03 15.28 7.48
CA SER A 142 5.51 15.83 8.74
C SER A 142 4.13 15.26 9.16
N ILE A 143 3.44 14.57 8.25
CA ILE A 143 2.09 14.02 8.46
C ILE A 143 1.99 12.51 8.18
N SER A 144 3.06 11.89 7.74
CA SER A 144 3.11 10.46 7.38
C SER A 144 4.43 9.86 7.84
N LYS A 145 4.39 8.73 8.54
CA LYS A 145 5.57 8.03 9.05
C LYS A 145 5.44 6.53 8.87
N MET A 146 6.42 5.93 8.19
CA MET A 146 6.55 4.49 8.00
C MET A 146 7.77 4.02 8.80
N GLY A 147 7.58 3.11 9.74
CA GLY A 147 8.67 2.66 10.60
C GLY A 147 8.40 1.28 11.19
N SER A 148 9.30 0.84 12.06
CA SER A 148 9.17 -0.40 12.81
C SER A 148 9.53 -0.19 14.27
N TYR A 149 9.08 -1.09 15.11
CA TYR A 149 9.44 -1.14 16.53
C TYR A 149 9.48 -2.60 16.99
N THR A 150 10.20 -2.82 18.08
CA THR A 150 10.21 -4.12 18.75
C THR A 150 9.22 -4.08 19.92
N ALA A 151 8.27 -5.02 19.92
CA ALA A 151 7.33 -5.20 21.03
C ALA A 151 8.07 -5.68 22.30
N ASN A 152 7.63 -5.22 23.47
CA ASN A 152 8.23 -5.57 24.76
C ASN A 152 7.34 -6.47 25.63
N ALA A 153 6.15 -6.83 25.15
CA ALA A 153 5.15 -7.65 25.86
C ALA A 153 4.79 -7.16 27.27
N ASN A 154 4.97 -5.86 27.55
CA ASN A 154 4.70 -5.26 28.84
C ASN A 154 3.42 -4.41 28.79
N VAL A 155 2.72 -4.28 29.91
CA VAL A 155 1.54 -3.39 30.05
C VAL A 155 1.91 -1.92 29.77
N ASN A 156 3.15 -1.51 30.05
CA ASN A 156 3.74 -0.28 29.59
C ASN A 156 4.44 -0.53 28.24
N GLY A 157 3.64 -0.65 27.18
CA GLY A 157 4.09 -0.98 25.83
C GLY A 157 5.18 -0.05 25.30
N THR A 158 5.76 -0.43 24.17
CA THR A 158 6.80 0.37 23.50
C THR A 158 6.20 1.69 23.02
N PHE A 159 6.82 2.82 23.39
CA PHE A 159 6.52 4.11 22.79
C PHE A 159 7.17 4.22 21.40
N VAL A 160 6.35 4.54 20.38
CA VAL A 160 6.81 4.70 19.00
C VAL A 160 6.77 6.18 18.63
N PHE A 161 7.95 6.76 18.44
CA PHE A 161 8.07 8.16 18.03
C PHE A 161 7.77 8.32 16.54
N THR A 162 6.77 9.12 16.21
CA THR A 162 6.35 9.40 14.82
C THR A 162 6.65 10.83 14.38
N GLY A 163 7.03 11.72 15.29
CA GLY A 163 7.26 13.15 15.03
C GLY A 163 5.97 13.99 14.94
N HIS A 164 4.80 13.35 15.01
CA HIS A 164 3.48 14.00 15.05
C HIS A 164 2.49 13.15 15.84
N LYS A 165 1.32 13.70 16.17
CA LYS A 165 0.23 12.94 16.79
C LYS A 165 -0.52 12.15 15.71
N PRO A 166 -0.43 10.82 15.68
CA PRO A 166 -1.12 10.02 14.69
C PRO A 166 -2.64 10.14 14.84
N ALA A 167 -3.35 10.24 13.73
CA ALA A 167 -4.79 10.11 13.66
C ALA A 167 -5.22 8.71 13.17
N PHE A 168 -4.33 8.04 12.44
CA PHE A 168 -4.52 6.71 11.85
C PHE A 168 -3.26 5.87 12.03
N LEU A 169 -3.42 4.60 12.39
CA LEU A 169 -2.35 3.61 12.49
C LEU A 169 -2.73 2.35 11.74
N LEU A 170 -1.80 1.82 10.95
CA LEU A 170 -1.87 0.50 10.35
C LEU A 170 -0.64 -0.29 10.80
N ILE A 171 -0.85 -1.40 11.51
CA ILE A 171 0.22 -2.17 12.17
C ILE A 171 0.16 -3.62 11.69
N LYS A 172 1.34 -4.19 11.40
CA LYS A 172 1.51 -5.60 11.07
C LYS A 172 2.60 -6.23 11.92
N ASN A 173 2.30 -7.35 12.55
CA ASN A 173 3.35 -8.21 13.09
C ASN A 173 4.05 -8.92 11.92
N THR A 174 5.33 -8.64 11.73
CA THR A 174 6.12 -9.18 10.61
C THR A 174 6.75 -10.53 10.92
N SER A 175 6.78 -10.93 12.19
CA SER A 175 7.39 -12.18 12.64
C SER A 175 6.40 -13.34 12.77
N GLN A 176 5.11 -13.05 12.82
CA GLN A 176 4.05 -14.05 13.01
C GLN A 176 2.88 -13.79 12.06
N ALA A 177 2.18 -14.89 11.74
CA ALA A 177 0.95 -14.82 10.96
C ALA A 177 -0.20 -14.28 11.83
N THR A 178 -0.49 -12.99 11.68
CA THR A 178 -1.57 -12.26 12.38
C THR A 178 -2.26 -11.31 11.43
N ASP A 179 -3.42 -10.81 11.80
CA ASP A 179 -4.09 -9.77 11.02
C ASP A 179 -3.31 -8.46 10.99
N TRP A 180 -3.60 -7.65 9.99
CA TRP A 180 -3.30 -6.22 10.02
C TRP A 180 -4.25 -5.55 11.01
N ILE A 181 -3.71 -4.74 11.89
CA ILE A 181 -4.47 -4.02 12.91
C ILE A 181 -4.53 -2.54 12.52
N MET A 182 -5.74 -2.01 12.55
CA MET A 182 -6.00 -0.61 12.21
C MET A 182 -6.64 0.12 13.38
N TYR A 183 -6.10 1.30 13.68
CA TYR A 183 -6.64 2.22 14.68
C TYR A 183 -6.83 3.61 14.08
N ASP A 184 -7.83 4.31 14.59
CA ASP A 184 -8.03 5.73 14.34
C ASP A 184 -8.47 6.46 15.62
N ASN A 185 -8.44 7.79 15.61
CA ASN A 185 -8.78 8.63 16.75
C ASN A 185 -10.25 9.09 16.76
N LYS A 186 -11.13 8.45 15.97
CA LYS A 186 -12.54 8.83 15.81
C LYS A 186 -13.54 7.75 16.25
N ARG A 187 -13.11 6.52 16.40
CA ARG A 187 -13.89 5.39 16.94
C ARG A 187 -13.68 5.23 18.41
#